data_8587a1b99c48a0c196cb9132a2ad1617
#
_entry.id   8587a1b99c48a0c196cb9132a2ad1617
#
_cell.length_a   1.000
_cell.length_b   1.000
_cell.length_c   1.000
_cell.angle_alpha   90.00
_cell.angle_beta   90.00
_cell.angle_gamma   90.00
#
_symmetry.space_group_name_H-M   'P 1'
#
loop_
_entity.id
_entity.type
_entity.pdbx_description
1 polymer ?
#
loop_
_entity_poly.entity_id
_entity_poly.type
_entity_poly.pdbx_seq_one_letter_code
_entity_poly.pdbx_strand_id
1 'polypeptide(L)'
;MNPEPLEIIVGDSVSWVRRGVFAISANDNGTAETIDIKASEGWVLKFVAVGKLGAFSITASADTENADDFLFSAVAATTAAYVVGDYQWQVVATKAPNRYTIATGLISLLDNIANRTTLYDNRSHVKKVLDAIEAVLEGRASRQDQAYTIAGRSLSLTPIPDLLKLRSLYKSEYESELAAERIKAGRGSGRKILTRFVSPR
;
A
#
# COMPACT_ATOMS: atom_id res chain seq x y z
N MET A 1 -3.81 -19.16 -4.62
CA MET A 1 -3.06 -17.89 -4.68
C MET A 1 -3.99 -16.87 -5.33
N ASN A 2 -4.17 -15.70 -4.76
CA ASN A 2 -5.08 -14.68 -5.33
C ASN A 2 -4.41 -14.10 -6.60
N PRO A 3 -5.02 -14.17 -7.78
CA PRO A 3 -4.40 -13.70 -9.02
C PRO A 3 -4.41 -12.18 -9.16
N GLU A 4 -5.16 -11.48 -8.32
CA GLU A 4 -5.29 -10.03 -8.36
C GLU A 4 -3.97 -9.34 -7.96
N PRO A 5 -3.60 -8.25 -8.65
CA PRO A 5 -2.41 -7.48 -8.30
C PRO A 5 -2.56 -6.83 -6.91
N LEU A 6 -1.47 -6.76 -6.18
CA LEU A 6 -1.41 -6.04 -4.89
C LEU A 6 -1.18 -4.54 -5.10
N GLU A 7 -0.56 -4.18 -6.20
CA GLU A 7 -0.18 -2.81 -6.55
C GLU A 7 -0.43 -2.55 -8.04
N ILE A 8 -0.86 -1.35 -8.38
CA ILE A 8 -0.96 -0.85 -9.76
C ILE A 8 -0.30 0.52 -9.80
N ILE A 9 0.57 0.75 -10.78
CA ILE A 9 1.14 2.07 -11.06
C ILE A 9 0.17 2.82 -11.97
N VAL A 10 -0.24 4.01 -11.56
CA VAL A 10 -1.13 4.88 -12.32
C VAL A 10 -0.47 5.28 -13.65
N GLY A 11 -1.19 5.10 -14.76
CA GLY A 11 -0.66 5.36 -16.10
C GLY A 11 0.10 4.19 -16.74
N ASP A 12 0.17 3.03 -16.08
CA ASP A 12 0.69 1.81 -16.69
C ASP A 12 -0.45 0.88 -17.11
N SER A 13 -0.25 0.13 -18.18
CA SER A 13 -1.19 -0.93 -18.58
C SER A 13 -1.12 -2.08 -17.60
N VAL A 14 -2.27 -2.63 -17.21
CA VAL A 14 -2.34 -3.77 -16.29
C VAL A 14 -3.23 -4.84 -16.89
N SER A 15 -2.82 -6.11 -16.76
CA SER A 15 -3.64 -7.25 -17.13
C SER A 15 -3.34 -8.46 -16.25
N TRP A 16 -4.37 -9.27 -15.96
CA TRP A 16 -4.25 -10.55 -15.27
C TRP A 16 -5.41 -11.47 -15.65
N VAL A 17 -5.17 -12.76 -15.57
CA VAL A 17 -6.17 -13.80 -15.89
C VAL A 17 -6.65 -14.45 -14.60
N ARG A 18 -7.95 -14.60 -14.46
CA ARG A 18 -8.58 -15.38 -13.40
C ARG A 18 -9.15 -16.68 -13.95
N ARG A 19 -8.60 -17.79 -13.45
CA ARG A 19 -8.92 -19.15 -13.89
C ARG A 19 -9.69 -19.90 -12.79
N GLY A 20 -10.51 -20.87 -13.22
CA GLY A 20 -11.18 -21.79 -12.30
C GLY A 20 -12.07 -21.07 -11.29
N VAL A 21 -12.96 -20.19 -11.77
CA VAL A 21 -13.83 -19.39 -10.91
C VAL A 21 -15.06 -20.20 -10.53
N PHE A 22 -15.37 -20.22 -9.25
CA PHE A 22 -16.59 -20.86 -8.73
C PHE A 22 -17.22 -20.02 -7.62
N ALA A 23 -18.52 -20.19 -7.45
CA ALA A 23 -19.27 -19.65 -6.32
C ALA A 23 -19.90 -20.79 -5.52
N ILE A 24 -20.13 -20.55 -4.26
CA ILE A 24 -20.87 -21.47 -3.38
C ILE A 24 -22.25 -20.87 -3.13
N SER A 25 -23.29 -21.62 -3.46
CA SER A 25 -24.68 -21.29 -3.18
C SER A 25 -25.30 -22.38 -2.32
N ALA A 26 -26.27 -22.05 -1.46
CA ALA A 26 -27.08 -23.05 -0.79
C ALA A 26 -28.29 -23.36 -1.68
N ASN A 27 -28.57 -24.64 -1.92
CA ASN A 27 -29.79 -25.06 -2.57
C ASN A 27 -30.98 -25.05 -1.56
N ASP A 28 -32.19 -25.32 -2.05
CA ASP A 28 -33.42 -25.31 -1.24
C ASP A 28 -33.40 -26.27 -0.05
N ASN A 29 -32.52 -27.27 -0.06
CA ASN A 29 -32.33 -28.23 1.04
C ASN A 29 -31.20 -27.81 2.01
N GLY A 30 -30.62 -26.61 1.84
CA GLY A 30 -29.51 -26.12 2.67
C GLY A 30 -28.16 -26.77 2.39
N THR A 31 -28.06 -27.57 1.30
CA THR A 31 -26.78 -28.17 0.89
C THR A 31 -25.98 -27.17 0.06
N ALA A 32 -24.70 -27.03 0.36
CA ALA A 32 -23.82 -26.16 -0.43
C ALA A 32 -23.62 -26.75 -1.85
N GLU A 33 -23.92 -25.96 -2.85
CA GLU A 33 -23.70 -26.28 -4.27
C GLU A 33 -22.59 -25.38 -4.82
N THR A 34 -21.68 -26.00 -5.56
CA THR A 34 -20.62 -25.26 -6.27
C THR A 34 -21.10 -24.92 -7.67
N ILE A 35 -21.09 -23.64 -8.00
CA ILE A 35 -21.47 -23.14 -9.33
C ILE A 35 -20.19 -22.75 -10.05
N ASP A 36 -19.91 -23.40 -11.16
CA ASP A 36 -18.82 -23.01 -12.06
C ASP A 36 -19.19 -21.70 -12.76
N ILE A 37 -18.27 -20.77 -12.77
CA ILE A 37 -18.45 -19.45 -13.36
C ILE A 37 -17.49 -19.35 -14.54
N LYS A 38 -18.04 -19.37 -15.76
CA LYS A 38 -17.28 -19.37 -17.00
C LYS A 38 -17.70 -18.22 -17.90
N ALA A 39 -16.73 -17.59 -18.55
CA ALA A 39 -17.00 -16.50 -19.48
C ALA A 39 -17.79 -16.99 -20.70
N SER A 40 -17.49 -18.19 -21.20
CA SER A 40 -18.20 -18.85 -22.31
C SER A 40 -19.69 -19.08 -22.05
N GLU A 41 -20.08 -19.17 -20.78
CA GLU A 41 -21.49 -19.39 -20.38
C GLU A 41 -22.26 -18.06 -20.15
N GLY A 42 -21.64 -16.91 -20.48
CA GLY A 42 -22.25 -15.60 -20.35
C GLY A 42 -22.19 -15.00 -18.94
N TRP A 43 -21.31 -15.52 -18.09
CA TRP A 43 -20.96 -14.83 -16.83
C TRP A 43 -20.08 -13.61 -17.11
N VAL A 44 -20.32 -12.54 -16.38
CA VAL A 44 -19.51 -11.32 -16.43
C VAL A 44 -18.84 -11.14 -15.08
N LEU A 45 -17.51 -11.07 -15.08
CA LEU A 45 -16.73 -10.70 -13.90
C LEU A 45 -16.40 -9.21 -13.94
N LYS A 46 -16.55 -8.56 -12.79
CA LYS A 46 -16.19 -7.16 -12.59
C LYS A 46 -15.34 -7.03 -11.35
N PHE A 47 -14.15 -6.47 -11.51
CA PHE A 47 -13.31 -5.99 -10.43
C PHE A 47 -13.77 -4.58 -10.07
N VAL A 48 -14.12 -4.35 -8.81
CA VAL A 48 -14.56 -3.05 -8.31
C VAL A 48 -13.68 -2.70 -7.13
N ALA A 49 -13.06 -1.52 -7.16
CA ALA A 49 -12.22 -1.01 -6.09
C ALA A 49 -12.75 0.34 -5.61
N VAL A 50 -12.84 0.50 -4.29
CA VAL A 50 -13.33 1.72 -3.63
C VAL A 50 -12.35 2.11 -2.54
N GLY A 51 -11.92 3.37 -2.55
CA GLY A 51 -11.04 3.99 -1.56
C GLY A 51 -11.58 5.33 -1.09
N LYS A 52 -10.86 5.95 -0.17
CA LYS A 52 -11.25 7.26 0.39
C LYS A 52 -11.32 8.38 -0.67
N LEU A 53 -10.46 8.31 -1.68
CA LEU A 53 -10.28 9.40 -2.66
C LEU A 53 -10.93 9.11 -4.01
N GLY A 54 -11.44 7.89 -4.23
CA GLY A 54 -12.06 7.52 -5.51
C GLY A 54 -12.53 6.08 -5.57
N ALA A 55 -13.05 5.71 -6.74
CA ALA A 55 -13.45 4.35 -7.06
C ALA A 55 -13.16 4.07 -8.53
N PHE A 56 -12.86 2.83 -8.86
CA PHE A 56 -12.71 2.40 -10.24
C PHE A 56 -13.19 0.96 -10.42
N SER A 57 -13.40 0.56 -11.64
CA SER A 57 -13.78 -0.82 -11.95
C SER A 57 -13.21 -1.26 -13.29
N ILE A 58 -12.91 -2.56 -13.38
CA ILE A 58 -12.44 -3.22 -14.59
C ILE A 58 -13.37 -4.39 -14.85
N THR A 59 -13.99 -4.43 -16.03
CA THR A 59 -14.82 -5.56 -16.44
C THR A 59 -13.95 -6.52 -17.23
N ALA A 60 -14.00 -7.80 -16.87
CA ALA A 60 -13.26 -8.82 -17.57
C ALA A 60 -13.90 -9.15 -18.92
N SER A 61 -13.06 -9.51 -19.88
CA SER A 61 -13.43 -10.21 -21.12
C SER A 61 -13.13 -11.71 -20.98
N ALA A 62 -13.61 -12.53 -21.92
CA ALA A 62 -13.10 -13.90 -22.05
C ALA A 62 -11.61 -13.89 -22.40
N ASP A 63 -10.85 -14.82 -21.82
CA ASP A 63 -9.43 -14.95 -22.15
C ASP A 63 -9.26 -15.53 -23.56
N THR A 64 -8.22 -15.08 -24.26
CA THR A 64 -7.93 -15.52 -25.64
C THR A 64 -7.35 -16.93 -25.71
N GLU A 65 -6.70 -17.40 -24.64
CA GLU A 65 -6.14 -18.75 -24.55
C GLU A 65 -7.19 -19.78 -24.15
N ASN A 66 -8.12 -19.40 -23.26
CA ASN A 66 -9.20 -20.25 -22.79
C ASN A 66 -10.48 -19.42 -22.60
N ALA A 67 -11.47 -19.67 -23.45
CA ALA A 67 -12.74 -18.92 -23.43
C ALA A 67 -13.55 -19.08 -22.13
N ASP A 68 -13.23 -20.03 -21.27
CA ASP A 68 -13.86 -20.22 -19.95
C ASP A 68 -13.29 -19.30 -18.90
N ASP A 69 -12.06 -18.80 -19.10
CA ASP A 69 -11.35 -17.96 -18.15
C ASP A 69 -11.64 -16.47 -18.38
N PHE A 70 -11.26 -15.64 -17.43
CA PHE A 70 -11.55 -14.21 -17.42
C PHE A 70 -10.26 -13.39 -17.47
N LEU A 71 -10.10 -12.56 -18.51
CA LEU A 71 -9.02 -11.61 -18.65
C LEU A 71 -9.47 -10.23 -18.18
N PHE A 72 -8.89 -9.74 -17.11
CA PHE A 72 -8.97 -8.33 -16.70
C PHE A 72 -7.86 -7.56 -17.40
N SER A 73 -8.21 -6.46 -18.04
CA SER A 73 -7.25 -5.59 -18.73
C SER A 73 -7.66 -4.13 -18.63
N ALA A 74 -6.72 -3.26 -18.34
CA ALA A 74 -6.88 -1.82 -18.43
C ALA A 74 -5.64 -1.21 -19.09
N VAL A 75 -5.88 -0.37 -20.10
CA VAL A 75 -4.80 0.32 -20.81
C VAL A 75 -4.29 1.53 -19.99
N ALA A 76 -3.07 1.97 -20.28
CA ALA A 76 -2.41 3.08 -19.61
C ALA A 76 -3.27 4.36 -19.53
N ALA A 77 -4.01 4.69 -20.60
CA ALA A 77 -4.92 5.84 -20.61
C ALA A 77 -6.06 5.73 -19.59
N THR A 78 -6.55 4.51 -19.34
CA THR A 78 -7.61 4.25 -18.34
C THR A 78 -7.05 4.35 -16.93
N THR A 79 -5.92 3.72 -16.66
CA THR A 79 -5.28 3.73 -15.34
C THR A 79 -4.75 5.11 -14.97
N ALA A 80 -4.37 5.95 -15.95
CA ALA A 80 -3.95 7.34 -15.72
C ALA A 80 -5.02 8.21 -15.05
N ALA A 81 -6.31 7.83 -15.19
CA ALA A 81 -7.41 8.55 -14.55
C ALA A 81 -7.66 8.09 -13.09
N TYR A 82 -6.98 7.05 -12.62
CA TYR A 82 -7.14 6.56 -11.26
C TYR A 82 -6.40 7.45 -10.26
N VAL A 83 -6.96 7.58 -9.06
CA VAL A 83 -6.37 8.38 -7.99
C VAL A 83 -5.45 7.50 -7.14
N VAL A 84 -4.24 7.97 -6.85
CA VAL A 84 -3.27 7.29 -5.98
C VAL A 84 -3.83 7.11 -4.57
N GLY A 85 -3.64 5.93 -3.97
CA GLY A 85 -4.08 5.61 -2.62
C GLY A 85 -4.39 4.13 -2.42
N ASP A 86 -4.91 3.81 -1.24
CA ASP A 86 -5.29 2.45 -0.86
C ASP A 86 -6.79 2.24 -1.09
N TYR A 87 -7.12 1.08 -1.66
CA TYR A 87 -8.48 0.71 -2.05
C TYR A 87 -8.82 -0.68 -1.52
N GLN A 88 -10.08 -0.83 -1.10
CA GLN A 88 -10.67 -2.15 -0.91
C GLN A 88 -11.32 -2.57 -2.21
N TRP A 89 -11.08 -3.80 -2.64
CA TRP A 89 -11.66 -4.33 -3.87
C TRP A 89 -12.49 -5.58 -3.66
N GLN A 90 -13.38 -5.81 -4.62
CA GLN A 90 -14.19 -7.02 -4.76
C GLN A 90 -14.20 -7.47 -6.22
N VAL A 91 -14.14 -8.76 -6.45
CA VAL A 91 -14.50 -9.38 -7.73
C VAL A 91 -15.91 -9.91 -7.62
N VAL A 92 -16.76 -9.46 -8.52
CA VAL A 92 -18.17 -9.81 -8.54
C VAL A 92 -18.50 -10.51 -9.86
N ALA A 93 -19.12 -11.68 -9.78
CA ALA A 93 -19.66 -12.41 -10.91
C ALA A 93 -21.16 -12.14 -11.04
N THR A 94 -21.62 -11.83 -12.24
CA THR A 94 -23.04 -11.56 -12.52
C THR A 94 -23.50 -12.32 -13.76
N LYS A 95 -24.67 -12.96 -13.64
CA LYS A 95 -25.45 -13.54 -14.75
C LYS A 95 -26.90 -13.53 -14.28
N ALA A 96 -27.70 -12.65 -14.88
CA ALA A 96 -29.07 -12.40 -14.39
C ALA A 96 -29.89 -13.69 -14.20
N PRO A 97 -30.59 -13.85 -13.08
CA PRO A 97 -30.76 -12.90 -11.97
C PRO A 97 -29.66 -12.96 -10.89
N ASN A 98 -28.63 -13.81 -11.05
CA ASN A 98 -27.68 -14.18 -10.02
C ASN A 98 -26.49 -13.20 -9.94
N ARG A 99 -26.01 -12.96 -8.71
CA ARG A 99 -24.81 -12.17 -8.42
C ARG A 99 -24.05 -12.79 -7.25
N TYR A 100 -22.75 -13.05 -7.44
CA TYR A 100 -21.88 -13.64 -6.43
C TYR A 100 -20.63 -12.77 -6.22
N THR A 101 -20.21 -12.61 -4.98
CA THR A 101 -18.89 -12.04 -4.66
C THR A 101 -17.88 -13.17 -4.58
N ILE A 102 -16.90 -13.14 -5.47
CA ILE A 102 -15.92 -14.22 -5.66
C ILE A 102 -14.71 -14.03 -4.74
N ALA A 103 -14.23 -12.80 -4.62
CA ALA A 103 -13.06 -12.47 -3.83
C ALA A 103 -13.09 -11.01 -3.38
N THR A 104 -12.35 -10.73 -2.32
CA THR A 104 -12.15 -9.38 -1.77
C THR A 104 -10.70 -9.22 -1.34
N GLY A 105 -10.21 -8.00 -1.29
CA GLY A 105 -8.86 -7.71 -0.81
C GLY A 105 -8.55 -6.23 -0.77
N LEU A 106 -7.27 -5.94 -0.63
CA LEU A 106 -6.72 -4.58 -0.64
C LEU A 106 -5.77 -4.43 -1.82
N ILE A 107 -5.73 -3.26 -2.42
CA ILE A 107 -4.83 -2.88 -3.50
C ILE A 107 -4.35 -1.44 -3.28
N SER A 108 -3.07 -1.19 -3.57
CA SER A 108 -2.49 0.15 -3.52
C SER A 108 -2.26 0.67 -4.94
N LEU A 109 -2.78 1.85 -5.24
CA LEU A 109 -2.46 2.58 -6.46
C LEU A 109 -1.28 3.51 -6.20
N LEU A 110 -0.18 3.25 -6.91
CA LEU A 110 1.08 3.98 -6.77
C LEU A 110 1.19 5.04 -7.87
N ASP A 111 1.84 6.14 -7.51
CA ASP A 111 2.11 7.21 -8.47
C ASP A 111 3.20 6.81 -9.46
N ASN A 112 3.04 7.24 -10.71
CA ASN A 112 4.03 7.01 -11.75
C ASN A 112 5.15 8.05 -11.67
N ILE A 113 6.29 7.64 -11.13
CA ILE A 113 7.47 8.50 -10.95
C ILE A 113 8.00 9.01 -12.30
N ALA A 114 7.86 8.24 -13.39
CA ALA A 114 8.32 8.64 -14.72
C ALA A 114 7.58 9.86 -15.28
N ASN A 115 6.34 10.09 -14.84
CA ASN A 115 5.51 11.22 -15.27
C ASN A 115 5.68 12.46 -14.39
N ARG A 116 6.49 12.40 -13.33
CA ARG A 116 6.72 13.53 -12.44
C ARG A 116 7.71 14.51 -13.05
N THR A 117 7.27 15.74 -13.21
CA THR A 117 8.09 16.87 -13.68
C THR A 117 8.64 17.72 -12.53
N THR A 118 8.11 17.54 -11.32
CA THR A 118 8.51 18.28 -10.12
C THR A 118 9.33 17.40 -9.18
N LEU A 119 10.32 18.01 -8.52
CA LEU A 119 11.10 17.35 -7.47
C LEU A 119 10.15 16.85 -6.37
N TYR A 120 10.28 15.60 -6.03
CA TYR A 120 9.49 14.94 -5.00
C TYR A 120 10.37 14.50 -3.84
N ASP A 121 9.97 14.93 -2.65
CA ASP A 121 10.61 14.51 -1.41
C ASP A 121 9.98 13.20 -0.92
N ASN A 122 10.65 12.07 -1.23
CA ASN A 122 10.21 10.73 -0.86
C ASN A 122 10.62 10.30 0.56
N ARG A 123 11.19 11.22 1.37
CA ARG A 123 11.50 10.91 2.77
C ARG A 123 10.23 10.60 3.54
N SER A 124 10.29 9.58 4.40
CA SER A 124 9.19 9.27 5.32
C SER A 124 8.89 10.46 6.25
N HIS A 125 7.70 10.48 6.85
CA HIS A 125 7.34 11.49 7.83
C HIS A 125 8.35 11.52 8.99
N VAL A 126 8.75 10.34 9.46
CA VAL A 126 9.74 10.17 10.53
C VAL A 126 11.07 10.81 10.15
N LYS A 127 11.57 10.57 8.93
CA LYS A 127 12.81 11.18 8.44
C LYS A 127 12.71 12.70 8.32
N LYS A 128 11.58 13.23 7.83
CA LYS A 128 11.35 14.69 7.74
C LYS A 128 11.36 15.35 9.11
N VAL A 129 10.72 14.76 10.11
CA VAL A 129 10.72 15.27 11.48
C VAL A 129 12.10 15.19 12.11
N LEU A 130 12.82 14.07 11.92
CA LEU A 130 14.18 13.90 12.40
C LEU A 130 15.12 14.98 11.83
N ASP A 131 15.08 15.21 10.52
CA ASP A 131 15.88 16.23 9.84
C ASP A 131 15.54 17.65 10.36
N ALA A 132 14.26 17.93 10.62
CA ALA A 132 13.84 19.21 11.18
C ALA A 132 14.35 19.41 12.61
N ILE A 133 14.33 18.38 13.46
CA ILE A 133 14.89 18.43 14.81
C ILE A 133 16.40 18.64 14.76
N GLU A 134 17.11 17.93 13.89
CA GLU A 134 18.56 18.07 13.71
C GLU A 134 18.92 19.48 13.22
N ALA A 135 18.21 20.04 12.26
CA ALA A 135 18.41 21.43 11.81
C ALA A 135 18.18 22.46 12.92
N VAL A 136 17.18 22.26 13.78
CA VAL A 136 16.94 23.13 14.95
C VAL A 136 18.08 23.02 15.96
N LEU A 137 18.59 21.82 16.22
CA LEU A 137 19.72 21.61 17.13
C LEU A 137 21.01 22.26 16.60
N GLU A 138 21.30 22.09 15.29
CA GLU A 138 22.43 22.74 14.62
C GLU A 138 22.32 24.26 14.65
N GLY A 139 21.16 24.84 14.34
CA GLY A 139 20.91 26.27 14.42
C GLY A 139 21.02 26.84 15.84
N ARG A 140 20.73 26.02 16.87
CA ARG A 140 20.88 26.42 18.27
C ARG A 140 22.28 26.26 18.83
N ALA A 141 23.07 25.34 18.28
CA ALA A 141 24.47 25.18 18.67
C ALA A 141 25.30 26.43 18.35
N SER A 142 24.87 27.22 17.36
CA SER A 142 25.49 28.49 16.97
C SER A 142 24.93 29.74 17.67
N ARG A 143 23.84 29.61 18.45
CA ARG A 143 23.17 30.75 19.15
C ARG A 143 23.20 30.52 20.65
N GLN A 144 23.67 31.54 21.38
CA GLN A 144 23.73 31.51 22.85
C GLN A 144 22.39 31.85 23.53
N ASP A 145 21.42 32.40 22.80
CA ASP A 145 20.16 32.91 23.37
C ASP A 145 19.10 31.81 23.43
N GLN A 146 18.71 31.40 24.64
CA GLN A 146 17.65 30.41 24.89
C GLN A 146 16.24 31.00 24.98
N ALA A 147 16.15 32.31 25.27
CA ALA A 147 14.88 33.06 25.34
C ALA A 147 15.16 34.56 25.17
N TYR A 148 14.27 35.29 24.54
CA TYR A 148 14.29 36.73 24.50
C TYR A 148 12.90 37.32 24.66
N THR A 149 12.86 38.50 25.26
CA THR A 149 11.60 39.21 25.46
C THR A 149 11.60 40.44 24.56
N ILE A 150 10.57 40.54 23.68
CA ILE A 150 10.35 41.71 22.82
C ILE A 150 8.98 42.28 23.14
N ALA A 151 8.91 43.55 23.46
CA ALA A 151 7.67 44.29 23.69
C ALA A 151 6.71 43.62 24.70
N GLY A 152 7.24 43.07 25.81
CA GLY A 152 6.44 42.46 26.88
C GLY A 152 5.92 41.04 26.55
N ARG A 153 6.35 40.43 25.43
CA ARG A 153 6.06 39.05 25.10
C ARG A 153 7.31 38.18 25.25
N SER A 154 7.26 37.17 26.11
CA SER A 154 8.34 36.20 26.25
C SER A 154 8.12 35.08 25.22
N LEU A 155 9.13 34.81 24.39
CA LEU A 155 9.17 33.65 23.49
C LEU A 155 9.99 32.55 24.18
N SER A 156 9.34 31.50 24.62
CA SER A 156 10.00 30.32 25.17
C SER A 156 10.29 29.33 24.04
N LEU A 157 11.55 28.97 23.86
CA LEU A 157 11.97 27.93 22.93
C LEU A 157 11.95 26.58 23.63
N THR A 158 11.61 25.50 22.90
CA THR A 158 11.67 24.13 23.45
C THR A 158 13.04 23.84 24.04
N PRO A 159 13.17 23.35 25.28
CA PRO A 159 14.45 23.05 25.90
C PRO A 159 15.29 22.07 25.09
N ILE A 160 16.61 22.27 25.02
CA ILE A 160 17.52 21.38 24.30
C ILE A 160 17.44 19.93 24.78
N PRO A 161 17.33 19.61 26.09
CA PRO A 161 17.15 18.24 26.55
C PRO A 161 15.92 17.53 25.97
N ASP A 162 14.83 18.26 25.77
CA ASP A 162 13.60 17.71 25.20
C ASP A 162 13.75 17.47 23.68
N LEU A 163 14.44 18.34 22.97
CA LEU A 163 14.80 18.13 21.57
C LEU A 163 15.72 16.91 21.39
N LEU A 164 16.66 16.67 22.31
CA LEU A 164 17.53 15.48 22.28
C LEU A 164 16.75 14.19 22.55
N LYS A 165 15.75 14.22 23.44
CA LYS A 165 14.83 13.09 23.66
C LYS A 165 14.01 12.79 22.42
N LEU A 166 13.40 13.82 21.80
CA LEU A 166 12.64 13.68 20.55
C LEU A 166 13.51 13.13 19.43
N ARG A 167 14.74 13.66 19.26
CA ARG A 167 15.71 13.14 18.29
C ARG A 167 15.98 11.66 18.49
N SER A 168 16.22 11.22 19.73
CA SER A 168 16.48 9.81 20.04
C SER A 168 15.28 8.93 19.69
N LEU A 169 14.05 9.37 19.98
CA LEU A 169 12.81 8.67 19.67
C LEU A 169 12.65 8.50 18.15
N TYR A 170 12.66 9.61 17.41
CA TYR A 170 12.49 9.60 15.95
C TYR A 170 13.62 8.87 15.23
N LYS A 171 14.85 8.91 15.74
CA LYS A 171 15.97 8.14 15.22
C LYS A 171 15.72 6.63 15.36
N SER A 172 15.24 6.16 16.51
CA SER A 172 14.89 4.76 16.74
C SER A 172 13.75 4.31 15.84
N GLU A 173 12.75 5.15 15.63
CA GLU A 173 11.62 4.87 14.74
C GLU A 173 12.09 4.78 13.28
N TYR A 174 12.92 5.69 12.81
CA TYR A 174 13.51 5.65 11.48
C TYR A 174 14.39 4.41 11.24
N GLU A 175 15.18 4.00 12.23
CA GLU A 175 15.95 2.74 12.16
C GLU A 175 15.02 1.51 12.04
N SER A 176 13.85 1.56 12.68
CA SER A 176 12.83 0.50 12.58
C SER A 176 12.17 0.48 11.19
N GLU A 177 11.88 1.64 10.58
CA GLU A 177 11.40 1.73 9.18
C GLU A 177 12.44 1.10 8.22
N LEU A 178 13.71 1.50 8.33
CA LEU A 178 14.79 0.95 7.50
C LEU A 178 14.96 -0.56 7.67
N ALA A 179 14.78 -1.07 8.89
CA ALA A 179 14.84 -2.52 9.14
C ALA A 179 13.67 -3.24 8.46
N ALA A 180 12.46 -2.68 8.50
CA ALA A 180 11.28 -3.22 7.83
C ALA A 180 11.45 -3.24 6.30
N GLU A 181 12.00 -2.17 5.71
CA GLU A 181 12.30 -2.11 4.29
C GLU A 181 13.35 -3.16 3.86
N ARG A 182 14.40 -3.35 4.67
CA ARG A 182 15.41 -4.39 4.41
C ARG A 182 14.81 -5.79 4.43
N ILE A 183 13.90 -6.05 5.37
CA ILE A 183 13.18 -7.34 5.45
C ILE A 183 12.31 -7.54 4.21
N LYS A 184 11.54 -6.53 3.79
CA LYS A 184 10.76 -6.58 2.55
C LYS A 184 11.63 -6.85 1.32
N ALA A 185 12.82 -6.27 1.27
CA ALA A 185 13.80 -6.49 0.20
C ALA A 185 14.58 -7.82 0.32
N GLY A 186 14.25 -8.70 1.26
CA GLY A 186 14.93 -9.99 1.48
C GLY A 186 16.36 -9.88 2.04
N ARG A 187 16.77 -8.70 2.53
CA ARG A 187 18.15 -8.44 3.01
C ARG A 187 18.37 -8.70 4.51
N GLY A 188 17.35 -9.19 5.22
CA GLY A 188 17.37 -9.41 6.67
C GLY A 188 17.35 -8.10 7.48
N SER A 189 17.08 -8.19 8.79
CA SER A 189 16.91 -7.02 9.67
C SER A 189 18.21 -6.26 10.00
N GLY A 190 19.37 -6.75 9.58
CA GLY A 190 20.67 -6.18 9.91
C GLY A 190 21.12 -6.39 11.38
N ARG A 191 20.28 -6.98 12.22
CA ARG A 191 20.63 -7.34 13.60
C ARG A 191 21.28 -8.73 13.60
N LYS A 192 22.57 -8.80 13.94
CA LYS A 192 23.28 -10.06 14.15
C LYS A 192 23.23 -10.40 15.63
N ILE A 193 22.63 -11.54 15.99
CA ILE A 193 22.72 -12.11 17.33
C ILE A 193 23.91 -13.07 17.31
N LEU A 194 24.98 -12.70 18.01
CA LEU A 194 26.13 -13.58 18.20
C LEU A 194 25.87 -14.43 19.46
N THR A 195 25.51 -15.69 19.27
CA THR A 195 25.40 -16.65 20.35
C THR A 195 26.72 -17.42 20.49
N ARG A 196 27.30 -17.38 21.67
CA ARG A 196 28.46 -18.22 22.02
C ARG A 196 27.95 -19.45 22.79
N PHE A 197 28.08 -20.62 22.22
CA PHE A 197 27.85 -21.87 22.95
C PHE A 197 29.06 -22.14 23.83
N VAL A 198 28.86 -22.18 25.16
CA VAL A 198 29.86 -22.62 26.10
C VAL A 198 29.55 -24.09 26.42
N SER A 199 30.47 -24.98 26.08
CA SER A 199 30.34 -26.40 26.44
C SER A 199 30.36 -26.52 27.97
N PRO A 200 29.42 -27.25 28.61
CA PRO A 200 29.49 -27.52 30.03
C PRO A 200 30.73 -28.41 30.31
N ARG A 201 31.51 -28.04 31.32
CA ARG A 201 32.61 -28.86 31.85
C ARG A 201 32.06 -30.01 32.65
#